data_97d6101b9306b061787f67a8991dea99
#
_entry.id   97d6101b9306b061787f67a8991dea99
#
_cell.length_a   1.000
_cell.length_b   1.000
_cell.length_c   1.000
_cell.angle_alpha   90.00
_cell.angle_beta   90.00
_cell.angle_gamma   90.00
#
_symmetry.space_group_name_H-M   'P 1'
#
loop_
_entity.id
_entity.type
_entity.pdbx_description
1 polymer ?
#
loop_
_entity_poly.entity_id
_entity_poly.type
_entity_poly.pdbx_seq_one_letter_code
_entity_poly.pdbx_strand_id
1 'polypeptide(L)'
;MEARVLGTMIEKRITVPDSYPLTINSLVNGCNQMNNRAPVTSLTEAEVASAVERLRDRGFTGLFTGAATRVPKYAERFGERLGLQAGEIALLCELMLRGAQMPGELRSRAERMHTFADLAEVEATLKAMSELTPPLVVQLPREAGARAAKWQHMLFGGEVPVGEAATLPPSKADRESALAERVTSLEAKVADLEDALRALRIQLGETPSP
;
A
#
# COMPACT_ATOMS: atom_id res chain seq x y z
N MET A 1 9.07 1.69 3.37
CA MET A 1 9.54 2.40 4.57
C MET A 1 9.42 3.93 4.43
N GLU A 2 9.98 4.55 3.42
CA GLU A 2 9.90 6.01 3.17
C GLU A 2 8.46 6.54 3.17
N ALA A 3 7.53 5.84 2.52
CA ALA A 3 6.12 6.20 2.53
C ALA A 3 5.53 6.27 3.96
N ARG A 4 5.87 5.31 4.82
CA ARG A 4 5.41 5.30 6.21
C ARG A 4 5.95 6.50 7.00
N VAL A 5 7.21 6.83 6.85
CA VAL A 5 7.86 7.96 7.54
C VAL A 5 7.25 9.27 7.04
N LEU A 6 7.15 9.47 5.73
CA LEU A 6 6.57 10.68 5.14
C LEU A 6 5.09 10.85 5.51
N GLY A 7 4.28 9.79 5.37
CA GLY A 7 2.88 9.81 5.78
C GLY A 7 2.71 10.14 7.27
N THR A 8 3.59 9.63 8.13
CA THR A 8 3.59 9.98 9.55
C THR A 8 3.91 11.47 9.78
N MET A 9 4.88 12.03 9.05
CA MET A 9 5.21 13.46 9.15
C MET A 9 4.03 14.33 8.72
N ILE A 10 3.39 14.02 7.60
CA ILE A 10 2.22 14.74 7.08
C ILE A 10 1.07 14.66 8.07
N GLU A 11 0.73 13.44 8.53
CA GLU A 11 -0.33 13.24 9.52
C GLU A 11 -0.10 14.11 10.75
N LYS A 12 1.11 14.05 11.36
CA LYS A 12 1.40 14.78 12.60
C LYS A 12 1.43 16.30 12.40
N ARG A 13 1.89 16.80 11.25
CA ARG A 13 1.81 18.22 10.92
C ARG A 13 0.38 18.73 10.96
N ILE A 14 -0.57 17.93 10.45
CA ILE A 14 -1.97 18.35 10.34
C ILE A 14 -2.73 18.11 11.64
N THR A 15 -2.53 16.94 12.29
CA THR A 15 -3.36 16.50 13.40
C THR A 15 -2.80 16.89 14.78
N VAL A 16 -1.50 17.15 14.90
CA VAL A 16 -0.82 17.50 16.17
C VAL A 16 0.23 18.58 15.93
N PRO A 17 -0.15 19.77 15.43
CA PRO A 17 0.80 20.83 15.02
C PRO A 17 1.70 21.31 16.14
N ASP A 18 1.25 21.31 17.39
CA ASP A 18 2.04 21.75 18.55
C ASP A 18 3.28 20.88 18.81
N SER A 19 3.24 19.62 18.37
CA SER A 19 4.36 18.68 18.48
C SER A 19 5.27 18.66 17.26
N TYR A 20 4.97 19.44 16.25
CA TYR A 20 5.70 19.50 14.98
C TYR A 20 6.68 20.69 14.96
N PRO A 21 7.87 20.61 14.36
CA PRO A 21 8.50 19.46 13.65
C PRO A 21 8.94 18.31 14.57
N LEU A 22 9.16 17.12 14.01
CA LEU A 22 9.34 15.86 14.74
C LEU A 22 10.83 15.50 14.90
N THR A 23 11.19 14.94 16.07
CA THR A 23 12.48 14.24 16.27
C THR A 23 12.41 12.82 15.69
N ILE A 24 13.58 12.17 15.50
CA ILE A 24 13.62 10.76 15.07
C ILE A 24 12.83 9.87 16.03
N ASN A 25 12.99 10.04 17.34
CA ASN A 25 12.23 9.26 18.33
C ASN A 25 10.71 9.46 18.19
N SER A 26 10.24 10.69 17.98
CA SER A 26 8.82 10.98 17.72
C SER A 26 8.33 10.32 16.44
N LEU A 27 9.18 10.26 15.40
CA LEU A 27 8.88 9.56 14.14
C LEU A 27 8.78 8.05 14.33
N VAL A 28 9.71 7.43 15.07
CA VAL A 28 9.66 6.00 15.41
C VAL A 28 8.33 5.66 16.07
N ASN A 29 7.97 6.42 17.11
CA ASN A 29 6.71 6.22 17.82
C ASN A 29 5.50 6.41 16.89
N GLY A 30 5.51 7.43 16.04
CA GLY A 30 4.44 7.70 15.09
C GLY A 30 4.33 6.65 13.98
N CYS A 31 5.44 6.09 13.49
CA CYS A 31 5.45 5.04 12.48
C CYS A 31 4.90 3.70 13.02
N ASN A 32 5.23 3.39 14.28
CA ASN A 32 4.93 2.11 14.93
C ASN A 32 3.63 2.11 15.74
N GLN A 33 2.88 3.20 15.74
CA GLN A 33 1.63 3.25 16.52
C GLN A 33 0.64 2.17 16.04
N MET A 34 -0.15 1.64 16.96
CA MET A 34 -1.10 0.54 16.69
C MET A 34 -2.29 0.99 15.84
N ASN A 35 -2.68 2.24 15.94
CA ASN A 35 -3.85 2.79 15.24
C ASN A 35 -3.41 3.55 13.98
N ASN A 36 -4.30 3.58 12.99
CA ASN A 36 -4.11 4.34 11.75
C ASN A 36 -2.88 3.90 10.93
N ARG A 37 -2.48 2.64 11.07
CA ARG A 37 -1.39 1.99 10.31
C ARG A 37 -1.84 0.63 9.79
N ALA A 38 -1.51 0.34 8.54
CA ALA A 38 -1.67 -0.98 7.96
C ALA A 38 -0.52 -1.24 6.96
N PRO A 39 0.30 -2.26 7.19
CA PRO A 39 0.39 -3.05 8.42
C PRO A 39 0.95 -2.25 9.60
N VAL A 40 0.76 -2.72 10.83
CA VAL A 40 1.50 -2.22 11.99
C VAL A 40 2.98 -2.63 11.83
N THR A 41 3.90 -1.74 12.14
CA THR A 41 5.34 -1.96 11.98
C THR A 41 6.07 -1.82 13.30
N SER A 42 7.32 -2.32 13.34
CA SER A 42 8.24 -2.19 14.47
C SER A 42 9.58 -1.63 13.97
N LEU A 43 9.53 -0.46 13.32
CA LEU A 43 10.71 0.18 12.77
C LEU A 43 11.64 0.64 13.88
N THR A 44 12.93 0.41 13.69
CA THR A 44 13.99 0.88 14.57
C THR A 44 14.34 2.34 14.31
N GLU A 45 15.03 2.98 15.25
CA GLU A 45 15.51 4.35 15.10
C GLU A 45 16.46 4.50 13.89
N ALA A 46 17.35 3.52 13.67
CA ALA A 46 18.27 3.52 12.53
C ALA A 46 17.55 3.45 11.18
N GLU A 47 16.51 2.62 11.08
CA GLU A 47 15.70 2.50 9.86
C GLU A 47 14.92 3.78 9.56
N VAL A 48 14.33 4.40 10.58
CA VAL A 48 13.60 5.66 10.43
C VAL A 48 14.56 6.79 10.06
N ALA A 49 15.73 6.90 10.72
CA ALA A 49 16.73 7.89 10.39
C ALA A 49 17.22 7.74 8.94
N SER A 50 17.51 6.52 8.50
CA SER A 50 17.91 6.24 7.11
C SER A 50 16.80 6.63 6.10
N ALA A 51 15.52 6.38 6.44
CA ALA A 51 14.41 6.79 5.58
C ALA A 51 14.25 8.32 5.51
N VAL A 52 14.46 9.03 6.63
CA VAL A 52 14.44 10.51 6.68
C VAL A 52 15.55 11.10 5.79
N GLU A 53 16.75 10.53 5.82
CA GLU A 53 17.85 10.98 4.95
C GLU A 53 17.51 10.80 3.47
N ARG A 54 16.99 9.62 3.06
CA ARG A 54 16.55 9.40 1.67
C ARG A 54 15.42 10.34 1.25
N LEU A 55 14.50 10.67 2.15
CA LEU A 55 13.46 11.68 1.90
C LEU A 55 14.04 13.08 1.77
N ARG A 56 15.11 13.39 2.53
CA ARG A 56 15.82 14.66 2.44
C ARG A 56 16.56 14.80 1.10
N ASP A 57 17.23 13.75 0.64
CA ASP A 57 17.91 13.73 -0.67
C ASP A 57 16.93 13.96 -1.82
N ARG A 58 15.68 13.54 -1.66
CA ARG A 58 14.57 13.82 -2.62
C ARG A 58 13.93 15.20 -2.44
N GLY A 59 14.31 15.95 -1.41
CA GLY A 59 13.73 17.25 -1.09
C GLY A 59 12.34 17.20 -0.45
N PHE A 60 11.91 16.03 0.06
CA PHE A 60 10.62 15.85 0.70
C PHE A 60 10.65 16.14 2.21
N THR A 61 11.83 16.23 2.81
CA THR A 61 12.00 16.63 4.19
C THR A 61 13.09 17.67 4.34
N GLY A 62 12.99 18.49 5.37
CA GLY A 62 14.00 19.47 5.76
C GLY A 62 14.41 19.30 7.22
N LEU A 63 15.70 19.55 7.51
CA LEU A 63 16.20 19.65 8.88
C LEU A 63 15.78 21.00 9.45
N PHE A 64 15.17 20.99 10.62
CA PHE A 64 14.84 22.20 11.38
C PHE A 64 15.81 22.32 12.57
N THR A 65 16.75 23.26 12.46
CA THR A 65 17.70 23.60 13.52
C THR A 65 17.38 24.99 14.01
N GLY A 66 16.81 25.09 15.22
CA GLY A 66 16.64 26.38 15.91
C GLY A 66 17.71 26.58 16.97
N ALA A 67 18.07 27.81 17.26
CA ALA A 67 19.11 28.17 18.28
C ALA A 67 18.84 27.59 19.68
N ALA A 68 17.58 27.19 19.95
CA ALA A 68 17.15 26.60 21.23
C ALA A 68 16.96 25.06 21.17
N THR A 69 17.12 24.43 20.02
CA THR A 69 16.87 22.99 19.86
C THR A 69 18.16 22.18 20.01
N ARG A 70 18.25 21.40 21.11
CA ARG A 70 19.38 20.48 21.35
C ARG A 70 19.31 19.20 20.52
N VAL A 71 18.13 18.87 19.98
CA VAL A 71 17.89 17.63 19.21
C VAL A 71 17.40 18.02 17.81
N PRO A 72 17.96 17.44 16.74
CA PRO A 72 17.51 17.69 15.38
C PRO A 72 16.02 17.35 15.22
N LYS A 73 15.27 18.24 14.55
CA LYS A 73 13.89 18.04 14.19
C LYS A 73 13.74 18.07 12.68
N TYR A 74 12.77 17.39 12.17
CA TYR A 74 12.53 17.23 10.74
C TYR A 74 11.11 17.69 10.39
N ALA A 75 11.00 18.44 9.30
CA ALA A 75 9.75 18.91 8.73
C ALA A 75 9.58 18.34 7.32
N GLU A 76 8.37 17.93 6.96
CA GLU A 76 8.04 17.55 5.59
C GLU A 76 7.86 18.79 4.72
N ARG A 77 8.17 18.65 3.43
CA ARG A 77 7.98 19.64 2.37
C ARG A 77 7.29 19.05 1.15
N PHE A 78 6.66 17.91 1.33
CA PHE A 78 6.13 17.12 0.24
C PHE A 78 5.03 17.86 -0.54
N GLY A 79 4.05 18.42 0.18
CA GLY A 79 2.98 19.18 -0.44
C GLY A 79 3.47 20.42 -1.19
N GLU A 80 4.38 21.18 -0.57
CA GLU A 80 5.01 22.35 -1.18
C GLU A 80 5.82 21.96 -2.42
N ARG A 81 6.65 20.92 -2.31
CA ARG A 81 7.53 20.44 -3.37
C ARG A 81 6.79 19.99 -4.63
N LEU A 82 5.61 19.41 -4.47
CA LEU A 82 4.79 18.91 -5.57
C LEU A 82 3.60 19.81 -5.93
N GLY A 83 3.41 20.93 -5.23
CA GLY A 83 2.31 21.85 -5.47
C GLY A 83 0.92 21.28 -5.17
N LEU A 84 0.83 20.38 -4.17
CA LEU A 84 -0.38 19.63 -3.85
C LEU A 84 -1.35 20.44 -3.00
N GLN A 85 -2.64 20.24 -3.25
CA GLN A 85 -3.73 20.79 -2.46
C GLN A 85 -3.99 19.95 -1.19
N ALA A 86 -4.67 20.50 -0.21
CA ALA A 86 -4.93 19.85 1.08
C ALA A 86 -5.62 18.48 0.95
N GLY A 87 -6.61 18.36 0.06
CA GLY A 87 -7.31 17.09 -0.21
C GLY A 87 -6.39 16.02 -0.80
N GLU A 88 -5.54 16.40 -1.76
CA GLU A 88 -4.56 15.49 -2.37
C GLU A 88 -3.56 14.99 -1.34
N ILE A 89 -3.04 15.88 -0.48
CA ILE A 89 -2.12 15.55 0.62
C ILE A 89 -2.78 14.56 1.59
N ALA A 90 -4.03 14.78 1.96
CA ALA A 90 -4.76 13.92 2.89
C ALA A 90 -4.99 12.51 2.31
N LEU A 91 -5.37 12.40 1.05
CA LEU A 91 -5.54 11.10 0.37
C LEU A 91 -4.21 10.35 0.23
N LEU A 92 -3.16 11.03 -0.21
CA LEU A 92 -1.82 10.43 -0.31
C LEU A 92 -1.29 10.00 1.06
N CYS A 93 -1.53 10.79 2.11
CA CYS A 93 -1.16 10.43 3.47
C CYS A 93 -1.82 9.11 3.91
N GLU A 94 -3.13 8.96 3.72
CA GLU A 94 -3.84 7.73 4.07
C GLU A 94 -3.36 6.53 3.25
N LEU A 95 -3.10 6.70 1.94
CA LEU A 95 -2.53 5.66 1.10
C LEU A 95 -1.11 5.25 1.54
N MET A 96 -0.28 6.20 1.96
CA MET A 96 1.07 5.90 2.48
C MET A 96 1.04 5.19 3.84
N LEU A 97 0.06 5.49 4.68
CA LEU A 97 -0.04 4.92 6.03
C LEU A 97 -0.74 3.56 6.06
N ARG A 98 -1.64 3.28 5.12
CA ARG A 98 -2.51 2.09 5.15
C ARG A 98 -2.50 1.25 3.88
N GLY A 99 -1.77 1.67 2.84
CA GLY A 99 -1.75 0.98 1.55
C GLY A 99 -3.00 1.24 0.72
N ALA A 100 -3.32 0.31 -0.17
CA ALA A 100 -4.42 0.44 -1.12
C ALA A 100 -5.79 0.44 -0.45
N GLN A 101 -6.65 1.41 -0.82
CA GLN A 101 -7.97 1.63 -0.20
C GLN A 101 -9.03 2.00 -1.24
N MET A 102 -10.29 1.70 -0.95
CA MET A 102 -11.44 2.17 -1.72
C MET A 102 -11.71 3.66 -1.45
N PRO A 103 -12.31 4.41 -2.40
CA PRO A 103 -12.62 5.84 -2.21
C PRO A 103 -13.44 6.14 -0.95
N GLY A 104 -14.43 5.28 -0.62
CA GLY A 104 -15.23 5.43 0.59
C GLY A 104 -14.43 5.28 1.89
N GLU A 105 -13.45 4.39 1.91
CA GLU A 105 -12.53 4.24 3.06
C GLU A 105 -11.61 5.45 3.19
N LEU A 106 -11.07 5.94 2.06
CA LEU A 106 -10.23 7.13 2.01
C LEU A 106 -10.97 8.35 2.53
N ARG A 107 -12.22 8.58 2.07
CA ARG A 107 -13.05 9.68 2.56
C ARG A 107 -13.20 9.66 4.08
N SER A 108 -13.61 8.53 4.63
CA SER A 108 -13.84 8.38 6.07
C SER A 108 -12.57 8.55 6.90
N ARG A 109 -11.43 8.02 6.42
CA ARG A 109 -10.16 8.05 7.16
C ARG A 109 -9.42 9.38 7.04
N ALA A 110 -9.57 10.07 5.90
CA ALA A 110 -8.97 11.37 5.66
C ALA A 110 -9.67 12.51 6.43
N GLU A 111 -10.90 12.31 6.92
CA GLU A 111 -11.75 13.32 7.58
C GLU A 111 -11.00 14.15 8.63
N ARG A 112 -10.11 13.52 9.40
CA ARG A 112 -9.29 14.18 10.43
C ARG A 112 -8.21 15.11 9.85
N MET A 113 -7.94 15.05 8.56
CA MET A 113 -6.92 15.87 7.87
C MET A 113 -7.55 16.82 6.86
N HIS A 114 -8.61 16.39 6.20
CA HIS A 114 -9.36 17.17 5.21
C HIS A 114 -10.77 16.63 5.06
N THR A 115 -11.77 17.51 5.15
CA THR A 115 -13.18 17.17 4.96
C THR A 115 -13.55 17.28 3.50
N PHE A 116 -13.93 16.18 2.87
CA PHE A 116 -14.46 16.13 1.51
C PHE A 116 -15.98 16.27 1.55
N ALA A 117 -16.53 17.07 0.66
CA ALA A 117 -17.97 17.31 0.56
C ALA A 117 -18.74 15.99 0.34
N ASP A 118 -18.27 15.19 -0.62
CA ASP A 118 -18.89 13.91 -0.95
C ASP A 118 -17.86 12.88 -1.49
N LEU A 119 -18.36 11.73 -1.94
CA LEU A 119 -17.52 10.69 -2.52
C LEU A 119 -17.02 11.06 -3.92
N ALA A 120 -17.82 11.84 -4.67
CA ALA A 120 -17.46 12.25 -6.02
C ALA A 120 -16.24 13.18 -6.02
N GLU A 121 -16.11 14.05 -5.02
CA GLU A 121 -14.93 14.90 -4.85
C GLU A 121 -13.66 14.06 -4.62
N VAL A 122 -13.74 13.00 -3.77
CA VAL A 122 -12.63 12.07 -3.56
C VAL A 122 -12.22 11.37 -4.85
N GLU A 123 -13.21 10.87 -5.61
CA GLU A 123 -12.95 10.17 -6.88
C GLU A 123 -12.36 11.11 -7.93
N ALA A 124 -12.85 12.34 -8.02
CA ALA A 124 -12.31 13.36 -8.92
C ALA A 124 -10.87 13.71 -8.55
N THR A 125 -10.57 13.89 -7.26
CA THR A 125 -9.22 14.17 -6.76
C THR A 125 -8.26 13.02 -7.07
N LEU A 126 -8.67 11.78 -6.82
CA LEU A 126 -7.86 10.58 -7.14
C LEU A 126 -7.60 10.46 -8.64
N LYS A 127 -8.63 10.71 -9.46
CA LYS A 127 -8.51 10.69 -10.92
C LYS A 127 -7.53 11.76 -11.40
N ALA A 128 -7.66 13.00 -10.94
CA ALA A 128 -6.73 14.07 -11.29
C ALA A 128 -5.27 13.71 -10.93
N MET A 129 -5.02 13.15 -9.75
CA MET A 129 -3.68 12.70 -9.34
C MET A 129 -3.16 11.53 -10.18
N SER A 130 -4.02 10.70 -10.77
CA SER A 130 -3.62 9.60 -11.66
C SER A 130 -3.29 10.06 -13.07
N GLU A 131 -3.76 11.22 -13.49
CA GLU A 131 -3.52 11.81 -14.81
C GLU A 131 -2.23 12.66 -14.84
N LEU A 132 -1.58 12.88 -13.70
CA LEU A 132 -0.30 13.60 -13.62
C LEU A 132 0.84 12.81 -14.30
N THR A 133 1.92 13.51 -14.65
CA THR A 133 3.12 12.90 -15.23
C THR A 133 4.35 13.27 -14.37
N PRO A 134 4.91 12.35 -13.60
CA PRO A 134 4.44 10.97 -13.35
C PRO A 134 3.16 10.92 -12.49
N PRO A 135 2.35 9.86 -12.58
CA PRO A 135 1.15 9.71 -11.77
C PRO A 135 1.49 9.53 -10.28
N LEU A 136 0.71 10.14 -9.41
CA LEU A 136 0.89 10.00 -7.95
C LEU A 136 0.11 8.84 -7.36
N VAL A 137 -0.98 8.44 -8.01
CA VAL A 137 -1.82 7.31 -7.63
C VAL A 137 -2.23 6.49 -8.84
N VAL A 138 -2.61 5.25 -8.61
CA VAL A 138 -3.15 4.34 -9.63
C VAL A 138 -4.37 3.62 -9.09
N GLN A 139 -5.36 3.43 -9.95
CA GLN A 139 -6.50 2.57 -9.64
C GLN A 139 -6.12 1.12 -9.91
N LEU A 140 -6.30 0.27 -8.91
CA LEU A 140 -6.04 -1.17 -9.03
C LEU A 140 -7.21 -1.87 -9.73
N PRO A 141 -6.97 -3.03 -10.36
CA PRO A 141 -8.04 -3.88 -10.86
C PRO A 141 -9.06 -4.17 -9.75
N ARG A 142 -10.34 -4.13 -10.12
CA ARG A 142 -11.42 -4.40 -9.16
C ARG A 142 -11.43 -5.88 -8.78
N GLU A 143 -11.31 -6.17 -7.49
CA GLU A 143 -11.42 -7.52 -6.96
C GLU A 143 -12.84 -8.08 -7.17
N ALA A 144 -12.97 -9.38 -7.43
CA ALA A 144 -14.26 -10.02 -7.60
C ALA A 144 -15.12 -9.87 -6.32
N GLY A 145 -16.34 -9.34 -6.47
CA GLY A 145 -17.24 -9.05 -5.34
C GLY A 145 -16.99 -7.73 -4.61
N ALA A 146 -15.93 -6.99 -4.92
CA ALA A 146 -15.69 -5.70 -4.31
C ALA A 146 -16.67 -4.63 -4.82
N ARG A 147 -17.08 -3.69 -3.95
CA ARG A 147 -18.00 -2.59 -4.31
C ARG A 147 -17.37 -1.56 -5.23
N ALA A 148 -16.06 -1.29 -5.05
CA ALA A 148 -15.29 -0.36 -5.86
C ALA A 148 -13.85 -0.87 -6.00
N ALA A 149 -13.12 -0.34 -7.00
CA ALA A 149 -11.69 -0.55 -7.14
C ALA A 149 -10.93 0.20 -6.02
N LYS A 150 -9.80 -0.35 -5.60
CA LYS A 150 -8.89 0.31 -4.66
C LYS A 150 -7.95 1.24 -5.42
N TRP A 151 -7.47 2.25 -4.74
CA TRP A 151 -6.42 3.14 -5.20
C TRP A 151 -5.15 2.94 -4.39
N GLN A 152 -4.00 3.09 -5.02
CA GLN A 152 -2.68 2.95 -4.42
C GLN A 152 -1.80 4.13 -4.83
N HIS A 153 -0.92 4.60 -3.93
CA HIS A 153 0.08 5.61 -4.28
C HIS A 153 1.22 4.99 -5.11
N MET A 154 1.79 5.79 -6.02
CA MET A 154 2.91 5.41 -6.90
C MET A 154 4.26 5.95 -6.41
N LEU A 155 4.29 6.54 -5.21
CA LEU A 155 5.50 7.10 -4.61
C LEU A 155 6.44 5.97 -4.14
N PHE A 156 7.74 6.20 -4.22
CA PHE A 156 8.77 5.31 -3.69
C PHE A 156 8.84 3.90 -4.32
N GLY A 157 8.59 3.79 -5.62
CA GLY A 157 8.75 2.54 -6.35
C GLY A 157 7.66 1.51 -6.09
N GLY A 158 6.43 1.98 -5.82
CA GLY A 158 5.26 1.12 -5.90
C GLY A 158 5.21 0.52 -7.31
N GLU A 159 5.36 -0.78 -7.42
CA GLU A 159 5.11 -1.46 -8.69
C GLU A 159 3.67 -1.14 -9.08
N VAL A 160 3.50 -0.59 -10.29
CA VAL A 160 2.19 -0.64 -10.92
C VAL A 160 1.89 -2.13 -11.02
N PRO A 161 0.84 -2.65 -10.38
CA PRO A 161 0.38 -3.95 -10.76
C PRO A 161 0.10 -3.80 -12.27
N VAL A 162 0.93 -4.39 -13.10
CA VAL A 162 0.63 -4.56 -14.52
C VAL A 162 -0.59 -5.46 -14.52
N GLY A 163 -1.75 -4.84 -14.34
CA GLY A 163 -2.98 -5.49 -14.67
C GLY A 163 -2.84 -5.78 -16.14
N GLU A 164 -2.82 -7.05 -16.48
CA GLU A 164 -3.19 -7.45 -17.82
C GLU A 164 -4.34 -6.54 -18.22
N ALA A 165 -4.16 -5.84 -19.33
CA ALA A 165 -5.16 -4.92 -19.89
C ALA A 165 -6.52 -5.53 -19.68
N ALA A 166 -7.45 -4.76 -19.08
CA ALA A 166 -8.75 -5.22 -18.66
C ALA A 166 -9.35 -6.17 -19.71
N THR A 167 -9.01 -7.42 -19.64
CA THR A 167 -9.75 -8.47 -20.30
C THR A 167 -11.09 -8.45 -19.61
N LEU A 168 -12.12 -8.19 -20.38
CA LEU A 168 -13.51 -8.41 -19.97
C LEU A 168 -13.55 -9.61 -19.01
N PRO A 169 -14.26 -9.53 -17.89
CA PRO A 169 -14.32 -10.65 -16.96
C PRO A 169 -14.61 -11.91 -17.78
N PRO A 170 -13.82 -12.97 -17.61
CA PRO A 170 -13.96 -14.16 -18.42
C PRO A 170 -15.43 -14.59 -18.42
N SER A 171 -15.96 -14.86 -19.58
CA SER A 171 -17.34 -15.30 -19.75
C SER A 171 -17.59 -16.55 -18.89
N LYS A 172 -18.84 -16.87 -18.61
CA LYS A 172 -19.17 -18.10 -17.87
C LYS A 172 -18.53 -19.33 -18.54
N ALA A 173 -18.49 -19.34 -19.88
CA ALA A 173 -17.84 -20.39 -20.68
C ALA A 173 -16.33 -20.44 -20.44
N ASP A 174 -15.64 -19.30 -20.39
CA ASP A 174 -14.17 -19.25 -20.15
C ASP A 174 -13.80 -19.73 -18.73
N ARG A 175 -14.65 -19.45 -17.75
CA ARG A 175 -14.46 -19.94 -16.37
C ARG A 175 -14.68 -21.44 -16.28
N GLU A 176 -15.69 -21.97 -16.98
CA GLU A 176 -15.97 -23.40 -17.04
C GLU A 176 -14.84 -24.15 -17.76
N SER A 177 -14.29 -23.58 -18.85
CA SER A 177 -13.13 -24.14 -19.55
C SER A 177 -11.87 -24.16 -18.68
N ALA A 178 -11.53 -23.05 -18.02
CA ALA A 178 -10.39 -22.97 -17.10
C ALA A 178 -10.54 -23.91 -15.89
N LEU A 179 -11.77 -24.11 -15.40
CA LEU A 179 -12.04 -25.06 -14.34
C LEU A 179 -11.86 -26.51 -14.81
N ALA A 180 -12.34 -26.85 -16.02
CA ALA A 180 -12.18 -28.15 -16.62
C ALA A 180 -10.69 -28.50 -16.85
N GLU A 181 -9.90 -27.56 -17.40
CA GLU A 181 -8.44 -27.73 -17.55
C GLU A 181 -7.73 -27.96 -16.21
N ARG A 182 -8.16 -27.25 -15.17
CA ARG A 182 -7.59 -27.41 -13.82
C ARG A 182 -7.95 -28.74 -13.19
N VAL A 183 -9.19 -29.23 -13.41
CA VAL A 183 -9.61 -30.57 -12.98
C VAL A 183 -8.79 -31.64 -13.69
N THR A 184 -8.66 -31.59 -15.02
CA THR A 184 -7.84 -32.55 -15.78
C THR A 184 -6.37 -32.55 -15.32
N SER A 185 -5.80 -31.37 -15.04
CA SER A 185 -4.43 -31.27 -14.50
C SER A 185 -4.28 -31.86 -13.09
N LEU A 186 -5.30 -31.73 -12.26
CA LEU A 186 -5.31 -32.33 -10.92
C LEU A 186 -5.48 -33.84 -10.98
N GLU A 187 -6.36 -34.35 -11.84
CA GLU A 187 -6.57 -35.79 -12.08
C GLU A 187 -5.27 -36.47 -12.58
N ALA A 188 -4.54 -35.84 -13.51
CA ALA A 188 -3.23 -36.33 -13.93
C ALA A 188 -2.22 -36.42 -12.79
N LYS A 189 -2.13 -35.38 -11.94
CA LYS A 189 -1.26 -35.40 -10.78
C LYS A 189 -1.63 -36.44 -9.74
N VAL A 190 -2.92 -36.70 -9.56
CA VAL A 190 -3.40 -37.76 -8.66
C VAL A 190 -2.98 -39.13 -9.19
N ALA A 191 -3.16 -39.38 -10.50
CA ALA A 191 -2.73 -40.63 -11.14
C ALA A 191 -1.20 -40.83 -10.98
N ASP A 192 -0.40 -39.80 -11.24
CA ASP A 192 1.07 -39.85 -11.05
C ASP A 192 1.46 -40.17 -9.59
N LEU A 193 0.77 -39.57 -8.61
CA LEU A 193 1.01 -39.84 -7.21
C LEU A 193 0.60 -41.25 -6.80
N GLU A 194 -0.53 -41.76 -7.32
CA GLU A 194 -0.97 -43.15 -7.07
C GLU A 194 0.02 -44.18 -7.64
N ASP A 195 0.55 -43.92 -8.84
CA ASP A 195 1.56 -44.79 -9.44
C ASP A 195 2.89 -44.76 -8.69
N ALA A 196 3.33 -43.56 -8.24
CA ALA A 196 4.52 -43.42 -7.41
C ALA A 196 4.36 -44.13 -6.06
N LEU A 197 3.18 -44.03 -5.46
CA LEU A 197 2.85 -44.68 -4.19
C LEU A 197 2.79 -46.21 -4.34
N ARG A 198 2.25 -46.71 -5.47
CA ARG A 198 2.25 -48.14 -5.82
C ARG A 198 3.67 -48.66 -6.02
N ALA A 199 4.51 -47.92 -6.72
CA ALA A 199 5.91 -48.28 -6.91
C ALA A 199 6.67 -48.33 -5.57
N LEU A 200 6.44 -47.38 -4.69
CA LEU A 200 7.07 -47.33 -3.36
C LEU A 200 6.63 -48.50 -2.49
N ARG A 201 5.34 -48.86 -2.50
CA ARG A 201 4.83 -50.05 -1.75
C ARG A 201 5.46 -51.35 -2.24
N ILE A 202 5.63 -51.52 -3.56
CA ILE A 202 6.31 -52.69 -4.12
C ILE A 202 7.78 -52.72 -3.65
N GLN A 203 8.49 -51.60 -3.63
CA GLN A 203 9.87 -51.52 -3.11
C GLN A 203 9.99 -51.86 -1.61
N LEU A 204 8.96 -51.54 -0.83
CA LEU A 204 8.91 -51.84 0.61
C LEU A 204 8.43 -53.29 0.93
N GLY A 205 8.11 -54.09 -0.11
CA GLY A 205 7.67 -55.48 0.06
C GLY A 205 6.24 -55.65 0.49
N GLU A 206 5.42 -54.58 0.39
CA GLU A 206 4.00 -54.66 0.63
C GLU A 206 3.30 -55.19 -0.64
N THR A 207 2.76 -56.41 -0.61
CA THR A 207 1.93 -56.95 -1.68
C THR A 207 0.60 -56.21 -1.69
N PRO A 208 0.13 -55.73 -2.88
CA PRO A 208 -1.20 -55.12 -2.97
C PRO A 208 -2.26 -56.18 -2.58
N SER A 209 -3.07 -55.81 -1.61
CA SER A 209 -4.29 -56.59 -1.31
C SER A 209 -5.25 -56.50 -2.52
N PRO A 210 -5.94 -57.59 -2.88
CA PRO A 210 -6.80 -57.65 -4.03
C PRO A 210 -7.99 -56.67 -4.00
#